data_8a4f80641c0eff6f895fbd920f2786fc
#
_entry.id   8a4f80641c0eff6f895fbd920f2786fc
#
_cell.length_a   1.000
_cell.length_b   1.000
_cell.length_c   1.000
_cell.angle_alpha   90.00
_cell.angle_beta   90.00
_cell.angle_gamma   90.00
#
_symmetry.space_group_name_H-M   'P 1'
#
loop_
_entity.id
_entity.type
_entity.pdbx_description
1 polymer ?
#
loop_
_entity_poly.entity_id
_entity_poly.type
_entity_poly.pdbx_seq_one_letter_code
_entity_poly.pdbx_strand_id
1 'polypeptide(L)'
;MDAGIDFLRAEAVPAVQAMPGCIGMSMMADRMSGRCIVTSSWDSMDGMRASDAAIVPLRDRAGKLLGGMPFVEEWEIAAMHRHHRSHEGSCVRATWMHGAAEDLDRGLDLFKMVTMPAMEALEGFCSASLFLDRATGRAVMSATYDSREMMTATRDQATELRLRTTKEARVDILDVAEFDLLLAHLRAPEMA
;
A
#
# COMPACT_ATOMS: atom_id res chain seq x y z
N MET A 1 6.22 -3.05 -19.31
CA MET A 1 6.06 -3.34 -17.86
C MET A 1 7.08 -4.39 -17.39
N ASP A 2 7.28 -5.52 -18.09
CA ASP A 2 8.13 -6.62 -17.63
C ASP A 2 9.59 -6.20 -17.41
N ALA A 3 10.21 -5.45 -18.33
CA ALA A 3 11.55 -4.91 -18.15
C ALA A 3 11.70 -4.02 -16.88
N GLY A 4 10.65 -3.29 -16.50
CA GLY A 4 10.64 -2.51 -15.27
C GLY A 4 10.55 -3.40 -14.02
N ILE A 5 9.73 -4.48 -14.08
CA ILE A 5 9.63 -5.46 -13.01
C ILE A 5 10.97 -6.19 -12.81
N ASP A 6 11.62 -6.61 -13.89
CA ASP A 6 12.90 -7.29 -13.84
C ASP A 6 13.99 -6.39 -13.25
N PHE A 7 14.03 -5.12 -13.68
CA PHE A 7 14.93 -4.13 -13.09
C PHE A 7 14.68 -3.92 -11.59
N LEU A 8 13.42 -3.75 -11.20
CA LEU A 8 13.08 -3.57 -9.79
C LEU A 8 13.52 -4.79 -8.97
N ARG A 9 13.26 -6.00 -9.46
CA ARG A 9 13.61 -7.24 -8.76
C ARG A 9 15.12 -7.46 -8.67
N ALA A 10 15.83 -7.24 -9.76
CA ALA A 10 17.24 -7.59 -9.85
C ALA A 10 18.19 -6.51 -9.30
N GLU A 11 17.84 -5.24 -9.43
CA GLU A 11 18.72 -4.12 -9.11
C GLU A 11 18.15 -3.20 -8.02
N ALA A 12 16.92 -2.69 -8.16
CA ALA A 12 16.42 -1.66 -7.27
C ALA A 12 16.12 -2.19 -5.86
N VAL A 13 15.46 -3.35 -5.74
CA VAL A 13 15.12 -3.94 -4.43
C VAL A 13 16.39 -4.23 -3.61
N PRO A 14 17.41 -4.92 -4.12
CA PRO A 14 18.64 -5.13 -3.35
C PRO A 14 19.34 -3.82 -2.96
N ALA A 15 19.39 -2.84 -3.86
CA ALA A 15 20.03 -1.55 -3.61
C ALA A 15 19.31 -0.76 -2.51
N VAL A 16 17.97 -0.69 -2.57
CA VAL A 16 17.16 0.03 -1.57
C VAL A 16 17.18 -0.69 -0.23
N GLN A 17 17.12 -2.02 -0.21
CA GLN A 17 17.17 -2.80 1.03
C GLN A 17 18.52 -2.71 1.76
N ALA A 18 19.60 -2.37 1.05
CA ALA A 18 20.91 -2.16 1.64
C ALA A 18 21.07 -0.76 2.28
N MET A 19 20.11 0.14 2.07
CA MET A 19 20.16 1.49 2.64
C MET A 19 19.77 1.46 4.12
N PRO A 20 20.45 2.26 4.97
CA PRO A 20 20.11 2.38 6.39
C PRO A 20 18.65 2.82 6.59
N GLY A 21 17.96 2.18 7.52
CA GLY A 21 16.56 2.51 7.83
C GLY A 21 15.51 1.92 6.87
N CYS A 22 15.91 1.27 5.78
CA CYS A 22 14.95 0.61 4.89
C CYS A 22 14.35 -0.62 5.57
N ILE A 23 13.02 -0.64 5.73
CA ILE A 23 12.26 -1.76 6.32
C ILE A 23 11.48 -2.56 5.28
N GLY A 24 11.43 -2.10 4.03
CA GLY A 24 10.81 -2.87 2.98
C GLY A 24 10.61 -2.16 1.67
N MET A 25 10.24 -2.95 0.67
CA MET A 25 9.87 -2.48 -0.65
C MET A 25 8.79 -3.39 -1.23
N SER A 26 7.82 -2.81 -1.94
CA SER A 26 6.81 -3.57 -2.66
C SER A 26 6.50 -2.95 -4.01
N MET A 27 5.95 -3.77 -4.92
CA MET A 27 5.41 -3.32 -6.19
C MET A 27 4.08 -4.01 -6.44
N MET A 28 3.09 -3.22 -6.82
CA MET A 28 1.81 -3.70 -7.31
C MET A 28 1.48 -3.04 -8.65
N ALA A 29 0.82 -3.77 -9.53
CA ALA A 29 0.45 -3.25 -10.85
C ALA A 29 -0.89 -3.80 -11.33
N ASP A 30 -1.63 -2.95 -12.03
CA ASP A 30 -2.74 -3.34 -12.90
C ASP A 30 -2.27 -3.30 -14.35
N ARG A 31 -2.11 -4.47 -14.94
CA ARG A 31 -1.63 -4.61 -16.31
C ARG A 31 -2.65 -4.11 -17.36
N MET A 32 -3.92 -4.02 -17.00
CA MET A 32 -4.98 -3.55 -17.90
C MET A 32 -4.95 -2.03 -18.07
N SER A 33 -4.86 -1.29 -16.95
CA SER A 33 -4.77 0.17 -16.96
C SER A 33 -3.35 0.69 -17.16
N GLY A 34 -2.33 -0.15 -16.96
CA GLY A 34 -0.91 0.25 -16.94
C GLY A 34 -0.51 0.96 -15.65
N ARG A 35 -1.42 1.10 -14.68
CA ARG A 35 -1.13 1.74 -13.38
C ARG A 35 -0.25 0.83 -12.55
N CYS A 36 0.83 1.37 -12.01
CA CYS A 36 1.70 0.65 -11.07
C CYS A 36 2.11 1.55 -9.91
N ILE A 37 2.32 0.92 -8.76
CA ILE A 37 2.73 1.58 -7.52
C ILE A 37 3.93 0.82 -6.97
N VAL A 38 5.02 1.54 -6.74
CA VAL A 38 6.22 1.03 -6.10
C VAL A 38 6.38 1.77 -4.79
N THR A 39 6.48 1.03 -3.69
CA THR A 39 6.65 1.61 -2.36
C THR A 39 8.01 1.22 -1.79
N SER A 40 8.66 2.15 -1.10
CA SER A 40 9.73 1.87 -0.16
C SER A 40 9.30 2.32 1.23
N SER A 41 9.61 1.54 2.26
CA SER A 41 9.23 1.81 3.63
C SER A 41 10.47 1.98 4.50
N TRP A 42 10.41 2.93 5.44
CA TRP A 42 11.54 3.38 6.23
C TRP A 42 11.16 3.40 7.71
N ASP A 43 12.14 3.17 8.58
CA ASP A 43 11.95 3.21 10.03
C ASP A 43 11.74 4.64 10.56
N SER A 44 12.17 5.64 9.77
CA SER A 44 12.07 7.05 10.14
C SER A 44 11.98 7.95 8.91
N MET A 45 11.42 9.14 9.10
CA MET A 45 11.38 10.19 8.08
C MET A 45 12.80 10.66 7.71
N ASP A 46 13.70 10.74 8.68
CA ASP A 46 15.09 11.14 8.45
C ASP A 46 15.82 10.10 7.60
N GLY A 47 15.62 8.80 7.86
CA GLY A 47 16.15 7.71 7.03
C GLY A 47 15.61 7.76 5.61
N MET A 48 14.31 7.99 5.44
CA MET A 48 13.68 8.17 4.13
C MET A 48 14.31 9.34 3.37
N ARG A 49 14.42 10.51 3.97
CA ARG A 49 15.00 11.70 3.34
C ARG A 49 16.49 11.55 3.02
N ALA A 50 17.24 10.91 3.89
CA ALA A 50 18.67 10.63 3.66
C ALA A 50 18.89 9.71 2.45
N SER A 51 17.91 8.87 2.10
CA SER A 51 17.97 7.96 0.96
C SER A 51 17.70 8.63 -0.40
N ASP A 52 17.10 9.82 -0.44
CA ASP A 52 16.58 10.46 -1.67
C ASP A 52 17.62 10.54 -2.80
N ALA A 53 18.82 10.99 -2.50
CA ALA A 53 19.87 11.12 -3.52
C ALA A 53 20.24 9.79 -4.18
N ALA A 54 20.13 8.68 -3.46
CA ALA A 54 20.42 7.34 -3.98
C ALA A 54 19.19 6.71 -4.66
N ILE A 55 17.98 7.06 -4.23
CA ILE A 55 16.73 6.52 -4.79
C ILE A 55 16.35 7.21 -6.11
N VAL A 56 16.58 8.52 -6.26
CA VAL A 56 16.20 9.27 -7.47
C VAL A 56 16.64 8.58 -8.76
N PRO A 57 17.92 8.19 -8.97
CA PRO A 57 18.32 7.54 -10.21
C PRO A 57 17.67 6.16 -10.43
N LEU A 58 17.40 5.41 -9.37
CA LEU A 58 16.70 4.12 -9.46
C LEU A 58 15.23 4.33 -9.85
N ARG A 59 14.57 5.31 -9.25
CA ARG A 59 13.19 5.69 -9.54
C ARG A 59 13.03 6.17 -10.99
N ASP A 60 13.93 7.04 -11.46
CA ASP A 60 13.91 7.57 -12.83
C ASP A 60 14.10 6.45 -13.86
N ARG A 61 15.01 5.52 -13.59
CA ARG A 61 15.21 4.36 -14.45
C ARG A 61 14.01 3.43 -14.45
N ALA A 62 13.44 3.16 -13.29
CA ALA A 62 12.20 2.37 -13.16
C ALA A 62 11.06 3.02 -13.95
N GLY A 63 10.86 4.33 -13.81
CA GLY A 63 9.83 5.09 -14.54
C GLY A 63 9.98 4.96 -16.07
N LYS A 64 11.19 5.11 -16.58
CA LYS A 64 11.46 4.93 -18.02
C LYS A 64 11.16 3.52 -18.52
N LEU A 65 11.52 2.49 -17.73
CA LEU A 65 11.27 1.09 -18.09
C LEU A 65 9.79 0.69 -17.95
N LEU A 66 9.07 1.31 -17.02
CA LEU A 66 7.63 1.12 -16.83
C LEU A 66 6.78 1.95 -17.79
N GLY A 67 7.39 2.90 -18.52
CA GLY A 67 6.72 3.70 -19.55
C GLY A 67 6.01 4.96 -19.02
N GLY A 68 6.39 5.46 -17.85
CA GLY A 68 5.79 6.65 -17.24
C GLY A 68 6.77 7.49 -16.41
N MET A 69 6.35 8.70 -16.07
CA MET A 69 7.06 9.51 -15.08
C MET A 69 6.52 9.17 -13.68
N PRO A 70 7.41 8.86 -12.72
CA PRO A 70 6.97 8.57 -11.36
C PRO A 70 6.43 9.83 -10.68
N PHE A 71 5.27 9.69 -10.06
CA PHE A 71 4.73 10.65 -9.12
C PHE A 71 5.00 10.14 -7.71
N VAL A 72 5.61 10.98 -6.86
CA VAL A 72 6.05 10.57 -5.53
C VAL A 72 5.14 11.14 -4.47
N GLU A 73 4.69 10.30 -3.57
CA GLU A 73 3.94 10.66 -2.38
C GLU A 73 4.61 10.06 -1.15
N GLU A 74 4.57 10.80 -0.06
CA GLU A 74 5.09 10.37 1.24
C GLU A 74 3.93 10.12 2.20
N TRP A 75 4.00 9.03 2.95
CA TRP A 75 2.92 8.59 3.82
C TRP A 75 3.46 8.12 5.17
N GLU A 76 2.77 8.46 6.24
CA GLU A 76 2.91 7.78 7.53
C GLU A 76 2.25 6.40 7.44
N ILE A 77 2.94 5.34 7.87
CA ILE A 77 2.32 4.03 8.09
C ILE A 77 1.64 4.10 9.46
N ALA A 78 0.35 4.43 9.50
CA ALA A 78 -0.37 4.65 10.75
C ALA A 78 -0.84 3.35 11.42
N ALA A 79 -1.11 2.31 10.62
CA ALA A 79 -1.39 0.97 11.09
C ALA A 79 -1.01 -0.07 10.03
N MET A 80 -0.57 -1.23 10.49
CA MET A 80 -0.28 -2.39 9.65
C MET A 80 -0.63 -3.65 10.42
N HIS A 81 -1.45 -4.49 9.81
CA HIS A 81 -1.80 -5.81 10.35
C HIS A 81 -1.55 -6.88 9.31
N ARG A 82 -0.99 -8.01 9.74
CA ARG A 82 -0.69 -9.15 8.89
C ARG A 82 -1.21 -10.43 9.52
N HIS A 83 -2.27 -10.97 8.93
CA HIS A 83 -2.80 -12.27 9.31
C HIS A 83 -1.83 -13.39 8.89
N HIS A 84 -1.33 -13.32 7.65
CA HIS A 84 -0.26 -14.18 7.13
C HIS A 84 0.51 -13.47 6.00
N ARG A 85 1.63 -14.08 5.58
CA ARG A 85 2.46 -13.50 4.52
C ARG A 85 1.79 -13.66 3.16
N SER A 86 1.84 -12.60 2.36
CA SER A 86 1.48 -12.67 0.95
C SER A 86 2.47 -13.56 0.16
N HIS A 87 1.99 -14.14 -0.91
CA HIS A 87 2.73 -15.04 -1.79
C HIS A 87 2.57 -14.64 -3.25
N GLU A 88 3.17 -15.37 -4.16
CA GLU A 88 2.97 -15.18 -5.61
C GLU A 88 1.49 -15.42 -5.96
N GLY A 89 0.89 -14.50 -6.70
CA GLY A 89 -0.54 -14.50 -7.04
C GLY A 89 -1.41 -13.71 -6.08
N SER A 90 -0.86 -13.21 -4.95
CA SER A 90 -1.61 -12.29 -4.09
C SER A 90 -2.00 -11.01 -4.83
N CYS A 91 -3.15 -10.45 -4.44
CA CYS A 91 -3.72 -9.24 -5.03
C CYS A 91 -3.98 -8.19 -3.97
N VAL A 92 -3.99 -6.93 -4.38
CA VAL A 92 -4.18 -5.78 -3.49
C VAL A 92 -5.36 -4.95 -3.96
N ARG A 93 -6.26 -4.60 -3.02
CA ARG A 93 -7.24 -3.53 -3.22
C ARG A 93 -6.80 -2.32 -2.43
N ALA A 94 -6.55 -1.22 -3.13
CA ALA A 94 -6.21 0.07 -2.54
C ALA A 94 -7.40 1.01 -2.62
N THR A 95 -7.67 1.73 -1.53
CA THR A 95 -8.73 2.73 -1.41
C THR A 95 -8.11 4.05 -1.01
N TRP A 96 -8.19 5.05 -1.88
CA TRP A 96 -7.77 6.43 -1.59
C TRP A 96 -8.94 7.20 -1.00
N MET A 97 -8.68 7.94 0.05
CA MET A 97 -9.68 8.66 0.82
C MET A 97 -9.17 10.06 1.15
N HIS A 98 -10.11 10.95 1.46
CA HIS A 98 -9.82 12.29 1.95
C HIS A 98 -10.86 12.69 3.02
N GLY A 99 -10.39 13.35 4.06
CA GLY A 99 -11.22 13.89 5.13
C GLY A 99 -10.57 15.10 5.79
N ALA A 100 -11.27 15.70 6.76
CA ALA A 100 -10.64 16.74 7.56
C ALA A 100 -9.49 16.16 8.40
N ALA A 101 -8.44 16.94 8.61
CA ALA A 101 -7.26 16.46 9.35
C ALA A 101 -7.63 15.97 10.77
N GLU A 102 -8.63 16.62 11.40
CA GLU A 102 -9.17 16.26 12.71
C GLU A 102 -9.92 14.92 12.73
N ASP A 103 -10.42 14.44 11.58
CA ASP A 103 -11.13 13.17 11.48
C ASP A 103 -10.17 11.97 11.22
N LEU A 104 -8.90 12.20 10.92
CA LEU A 104 -7.95 11.12 10.59
C LEU A 104 -7.70 10.18 11.78
N ASP A 105 -7.57 10.70 13.00
CA ASP A 105 -7.37 9.87 14.18
C ASP A 105 -8.61 9.01 14.48
N ARG A 106 -9.81 9.58 14.27
CA ARG A 106 -11.06 8.81 14.34
C ARG A 106 -11.10 7.71 13.28
N GLY A 107 -10.65 8.02 12.05
CA GLY A 107 -10.51 7.03 10.98
C GLY A 107 -9.55 5.91 11.33
N LEU A 108 -8.42 6.24 11.97
CA LEU A 108 -7.44 5.27 12.47
C LEU A 108 -8.03 4.36 13.55
N ASP A 109 -8.77 4.92 14.52
CA ASP A 109 -9.44 4.14 15.55
C ASP A 109 -10.49 3.20 14.96
N LEU A 110 -11.32 3.67 14.03
CA LEU A 110 -12.28 2.84 13.30
C LEU A 110 -11.60 1.75 12.49
N PHE A 111 -10.46 2.07 11.86
CA PHE A 111 -9.67 1.08 11.15
C PHE A 111 -9.22 -0.04 12.10
N LYS A 112 -8.65 0.29 13.24
CA LYS A 112 -8.16 -0.69 14.22
C LYS A 112 -9.28 -1.50 14.89
N MET A 113 -10.33 -0.84 15.30
CA MET A 113 -11.38 -1.44 16.17
C MET A 113 -12.52 -2.12 15.38
N VAL A 114 -12.76 -1.71 14.15
CA VAL A 114 -13.91 -2.17 13.35
C VAL A 114 -13.47 -2.78 12.02
N THR A 115 -12.66 -2.04 11.23
CA THR A 115 -12.32 -2.47 9.88
C THR A 115 -11.43 -3.71 9.90
N MET A 116 -10.37 -3.69 10.69
CA MET A 116 -9.42 -4.80 10.76
C MET A 116 -10.06 -6.12 11.18
N PRO A 117 -10.78 -6.21 12.31
CA PRO A 117 -11.43 -7.47 12.72
C PRO A 117 -12.44 -7.99 11.68
N ALA A 118 -13.16 -7.08 11.01
CA ALA A 118 -14.11 -7.47 9.98
C ALA A 118 -13.43 -7.96 8.70
N MET A 119 -12.25 -7.41 8.35
CA MET A 119 -11.47 -7.85 7.20
C MET A 119 -10.80 -9.21 7.43
N GLU A 120 -10.34 -9.49 8.65
CA GLU A 120 -9.79 -10.80 9.02
C GLU A 120 -10.78 -11.95 8.83
N ALA A 121 -12.07 -11.66 8.93
CA ALA A 121 -13.12 -12.65 8.70
C ALA A 121 -13.41 -12.91 7.21
N LEU A 122 -12.82 -12.14 6.29
CA LEU A 122 -12.97 -12.34 4.85
C LEU A 122 -12.05 -13.47 4.36
N GLU A 123 -12.61 -14.36 3.56
CA GLU A 123 -11.83 -15.47 2.98
C GLU A 123 -10.66 -14.94 2.14
N GLY A 124 -9.47 -15.50 2.37
CA GLY A 124 -8.25 -15.13 1.66
C GLY A 124 -7.65 -13.78 2.05
N PHE A 125 -8.08 -13.17 3.16
CA PHE A 125 -7.44 -11.96 3.65
C PHE A 125 -6.03 -12.24 4.19
N CYS A 126 -5.01 -11.52 3.67
CA CYS A 126 -3.61 -11.65 4.11
C CYS A 126 -3.20 -10.55 5.08
N SER A 127 -3.43 -9.30 4.70
CA SER A 127 -2.96 -8.15 5.46
C SER A 127 -3.70 -6.87 5.07
N ALA A 128 -3.66 -5.87 5.95
CA ALA A 128 -4.05 -4.51 5.58
C ALA A 128 -3.11 -3.48 6.23
N SER A 129 -2.99 -2.34 5.55
CA SER A 129 -2.24 -1.18 6.03
C SER A 129 -3.06 0.08 5.82
N LEU A 130 -2.96 1.00 6.75
CA LEU A 130 -3.50 2.35 6.64
C LEU A 130 -2.35 3.34 6.58
N PHE A 131 -2.31 4.12 5.52
CA PHE A 131 -1.36 5.18 5.28
C PHE A 131 -2.05 6.52 5.42
N LEU A 132 -1.41 7.48 6.09
CA LEU A 132 -1.95 8.83 6.32
C LEU A 132 -0.98 9.89 5.83
N ASP A 133 -1.52 10.92 5.19
CA ASP A 133 -0.89 12.22 5.04
C ASP A 133 -1.70 13.23 5.88
N ARG A 134 -1.21 13.50 7.08
CA ARG A 134 -1.88 14.37 8.05
C ARG A 134 -1.93 15.82 7.62
N ALA A 135 -0.99 16.24 6.77
CA ALA A 135 -0.94 17.62 6.29
C ALA A 135 -2.06 17.93 5.30
N THR A 136 -2.43 16.95 4.48
CA THR A 136 -3.44 17.12 3.43
C THR A 136 -4.78 16.46 3.74
N GLY A 137 -4.92 15.71 4.83
CA GLY A 137 -6.13 14.97 5.16
C GLY A 137 -6.35 13.73 4.27
N ARG A 138 -5.33 13.28 3.54
CA ARG A 138 -5.41 12.11 2.65
C ARG A 138 -5.07 10.83 3.39
N ALA A 139 -5.74 9.75 3.01
CA ALA A 139 -5.48 8.42 3.52
C ALA A 139 -5.51 7.38 2.39
N VAL A 140 -4.75 6.31 2.55
CA VAL A 140 -4.83 5.12 1.68
C VAL A 140 -4.93 3.88 2.54
N MET A 141 -5.98 3.10 2.32
CA MET A 141 -6.08 1.75 2.87
C MET A 141 -5.69 0.75 1.79
N SER A 142 -4.73 -0.10 2.09
CA SER A 142 -4.28 -1.20 1.23
C SER A 142 -4.64 -2.53 1.88
N ALA A 143 -5.42 -3.35 1.21
CA ALA A 143 -5.81 -4.68 1.66
C ALA A 143 -5.30 -5.74 0.68
N THR A 144 -4.55 -6.71 1.19
CA THR A 144 -3.96 -7.81 0.41
C THR A 144 -4.77 -9.08 0.61
N TYR A 145 -4.97 -9.81 -0.46
CA TYR A 145 -5.70 -11.09 -0.51
C TYR A 145 -4.83 -12.15 -1.18
N ASP A 146 -5.08 -13.42 -0.87
CA ASP A 146 -4.34 -14.56 -1.41
C ASP A 146 -4.45 -14.67 -2.92
N SER A 147 -5.61 -14.37 -3.48
CA SER A 147 -5.81 -14.43 -4.92
C SER A 147 -6.86 -13.42 -5.41
N ARG A 148 -6.89 -13.24 -6.72
CA ARG A 148 -7.91 -12.41 -7.38
C ARG A 148 -9.31 -13.01 -7.24
N GLU A 149 -9.44 -14.34 -7.22
CA GLU A 149 -10.72 -15.01 -6.98
C GLU A 149 -11.27 -14.68 -5.61
N MET A 150 -10.47 -14.82 -4.55
CA MET A 150 -10.87 -14.51 -3.17
C MET A 150 -11.17 -13.03 -2.98
N MET A 151 -10.34 -12.15 -3.53
CA MET A 151 -10.62 -10.71 -3.54
C MET A 151 -11.94 -10.38 -4.24
N THR A 152 -12.27 -11.08 -5.32
CA THR A 152 -13.52 -10.89 -6.08
C THR A 152 -14.71 -11.47 -5.33
N ALA A 153 -14.59 -12.67 -4.78
CA ALA A 153 -15.65 -13.34 -4.02
C ALA A 153 -16.10 -12.53 -2.79
N THR A 154 -15.16 -11.83 -2.14
CA THR A 154 -15.43 -11.00 -0.96
C THR A 154 -15.74 -9.53 -1.29
N ARG A 155 -15.89 -9.18 -2.57
CA ARG A 155 -16.03 -7.77 -3.04
C ARG A 155 -17.19 -7.05 -2.40
N ASP A 156 -18.36 -7.68 -2.34
CA ASP A 156 -19.59 -7.03 -1.83
C ASP A 156 -19.45 -6.77 -0.33
N GLN A 157 -18.97 -7.74 0.44
CA GLN A 157 -18.73 -7.60 1.88
C GLN A 157 -17.70 -6.51 2.18
N ALA A 158 -16.57 -6.50 1.42
CA ALA A 158 -15.54 -5.48 1.56
C ALA A 158 -16.05 -4.09 1.15
N THR A 159 -16.96 -4.01 0.18
CA THR A 159 -17.56 -2.74 -0.26
C THR A 159 -18.52 -2.21 0.79
N GLU A 160 -19.40 -3.06 1.34
CA GLU A 160 -20.31 -2.67 2.42
C GLU A 160 -19.55 -2.17 3.66
N LEU A 161 -18.53 -2.93 4.08
CA LEU A 161 -17.65 -2.55 5.19
C LEU A 161 -17.00 -1.18 4.93
N ARG A 162 -16.40 -0.99 3.76
CA ARG A 162 -15.77 0.27 3.37
C ARG A 162 -16.74 1.44 3.42
N LEU A 163 -17.90 1.33 2.78
CA LEU A 163 -18.91 2.41 2.76
C LEU A 163 -19.41 2.77 4.17
N ARG A 164 -19.61 1.76 5.03
CA ARG A 164 -20.01 1.98 6.42
C ARG A 164 -18.90 2.72 7.20
N THR A 165 -17.69 2.23 7.16
CA THR A 165 -16.59 2.78 7.97
C THR A 165 -16.12 4.14 7.48
N THR A 166 -16.10 4.40 6.16
CA THR A 166 -15.77 5.73 5.64
C THR A 166 -16.81 6.77 5.98
N LYS A 167 -18.10 6.40 5.94
CA LYS A 167 -19.18 7.28 6.39
C LYS A 167 -19.07 7.63 7.89
N GLU A 168 -18.77 6.63 8.72
CA GLU A 168 -18.57 6.83 10.15
C GLU A 168 -17.32 7.64 10.46
N ALA A 169 -16.25 7.45 9.71
CA ALA A 169 -15.01 8.24 9.80
C ALA A 169 -15.14 9.65 9.21
N ARG A 170 -16.22 9.95 8.49
CA ARG A 170 -16.43 11.22 7.77
C ARG A 170 -15.37 11.49 6.72
N VAL A 171 -14.96 10.46 6.00
CA VAL A 171 -14.00 10.56 4.90
C VAL A 171 -14.66 10.19 3.58
N ASP A 172 -14.30 10.89 2.53
CA ASP A 172 -14.76 10.63 1.16
C ASP A 172 -13.83 9.63 0.48
N ILE A 173 -14.41 8.70 -0.28
CA ILE A 173 -13.66 7.79 -1.14
C ILE A 173 -13.33 8.53 -2.44
N LEU A 174 -12.04 8.67 -2.73
CA LEU A 174 -11.55 9.31 -3.95
C LEU A 174 -11.39 8.31 -5.11
N ASP A 175 -10.86 7.12 -4.79
CA ASP A 175 -10.57 6.07 -5.78
C ASP A 175 -10.51 4.70 -5.12
N VAL A 176 -10.82 3.66 -5.88
CA VAL A 176 -10.63 2.26 -5.49
C VAL A 176 -10.04 1.52 -6.68
N ALA A 177 -8.86 0.94 -6.52
CA ALA A 177 -8.20 0.18 -7.56
C ALA A 177 -7.69 -1.17 -7.06
N GLU A 178 -7.60 -2.12 -7.98
CA GLU A 178 -7.16 -3.48 -7.72
C GLU A 178 -5.90 -3.78 -8.53
N PHE A 179 -4.94 -4.44 -7.90
CA PHE A 179 -3.62 -4.70 -8.46
C PHE A 179 -3.19 -6.14 -8.20
N ASP A 180 -2.32 -6.65 -9.05
CA ASP A 180 -1.53 -7.83 -8.73
C ASP A 180 -0.32 -7.41 -7.90
N LEU A 181 -0.01 -8.15 -6.83
CA LEU A 181 1.17 -7.93 -6.01
C LEU A 181 2.37 -8.62 -6.66
N LEU A 182 3.27 -7.86 -7.25
CA LEU A 182 4.38 -8.39 -8.04
C LEU A 182 5.67 -8.57 -7.24
N LEU A 183 5.86 -7.74 -6.20
CA LEU A 183 6.99 -7.79 -5.28
C LEU A 183 6.50 -7.41 -3.88
N ALA A 184 6.92 -8.15 -2.87
CA ALA A 184 6.66 -7.83 -1.47
C ALA A 184 7.84 -8.28 -0.61
N HIS A 185 8.66 -7.33 -0.20
CA HIS A 185 9.75 -7.51 0.74
C HIS A 185 9.56 -6.53 1.90
N LEU A 186 8.63 -6.85 2.80
CA LEU A 186 8.34 -6.05 3.96
C LEU A 186 8.90 -6.74 5.21
N ARG A 187 9.83 -6.05 5.88
CA ARG A 187 10.34 -6.39 7.21
C ARG A 187 9.72 -5.51 8.30
N ALA A 188 8.73 -4.69 7.91
CA ALA A 188 8.04 -3.84 8.85
C ALA A 188 7.44 -4.69 9.99
N PRO A 189 7.66 -4.31 11.27
CA PRO A 189 6.96 -4.93 12.38
C PRO A 189 5.46 -4.69 12.24
N GLU A 190 4.69 -5.60 12.81
CA GLU A 190 3.25 -5.40 12.93
C GLU A 190 2.98 -4.18 13.82
N MET A 191 2.15 -3.27 13.32
CA MET A 191 1.76 -2.05 14.03
C MET A 191 0.25 -2.14 14.29
N ALA A 192 -0.12 -2.69 15.43
CA ALA A 192 -1.49 -2.80 15.89
C ALA A 192 -1.98 -1.52 16.55
#